data_06d8e105a7e9646a7da77e59841e3e16
#
_entry.id   06d8e105a7e9646a7da77e59841e3e16
#
_cell.length_a   1.000
_cell.length_b   1.000
_cell.length_c   1.000
_cell.angle_alpha   90.00
_cell.angle_beta   90.00
_cell.angle_gamma   90.00
#
_symmetry.space_group_name_H-M   'P 1'
#
loop_
_entity.id
_entity.type
_entity.pdbx_description
1 polymer ?
#
loop_
_entity_poly.entity_id
_entity_poly.type
_entity_poly.pdbx_seq_one_letter_code
_entity_poly.pdbx_strand_id
1 'polypeptide(L)'
;MRRLFTFLFALLCVFPVFAQEKHPFTFEDMMSLKRVGEPVVSPDGKWVLFSAVDVDLAANSKTPHVWIVPSAGGEERELIAGQDADRPRWAPDGKHFAFMSGKEGGSQVWIADFDGAAGTVTGMHQLTSIKTEADGELWSPDGKNILFVSTVYPECADEACNAKKLEEAEKSKVKAQIFSRLLYRHWNAYKEGKRSHIFVVAAEGGAPRDLTPGDYDSPVFSLGGQDDYAFSPDGRELCYTSNHDKNEAASTNNDLWIVSVDGGTAKNITAANPASDSSPLYSPDGKYIAYRAQVRPGYESDRFRLMVYDRKTEEKSKETAHNSPPGTNGLV
;
A
#
# COMPACT_ATOMS: atom_id res chain seq x y z
N MET A 1 -57.38 41.35 11.17
CA MET A 1 -56.68 40.23 10.48
C MET A 1 -55.25 40.57 10.09
N ARG A 2 -54.86 41.72 9.57
CA ARG A 2 -53.45 42.03 9.17
C ARG A 2 -52.46 42.08 10.32
N ARG A 3 -52.84 42.47 11.54
CA ARG A 3 -51.94 42.51 12.71
C ARG A 3 -51.69 41.11 13.35
N LEU A 4 -52.61 40.19 13.18
CA LEU A 4 -52.45 38.81 13.67
C LEU A 4 -51.47 38.01 12.82
N PHE A 5 -51.41 38.22 11.50
CA PHE A 5 -50.47 37.59 10.59
C PHE A 5 -49.03 38.05 10.81
N THR A 6 -48.82 39.33 11.19
CA THR A 6 -47.46 39.85 11.47
C THR A 6 -46.90 39.26 12.75
N PHE A 7 -47.72 38.98 13.77
CA PHE A 7 -47.24 38.29 14.99
C PHE A 7 -46.98 36.82 14.78
N LEU A 8 -47.73 36.11 13.92
CA LEU A 8 -47.52 34.73 13.59
C LEU A 8 -46.24 34.52 12.76
N PHE A 9 -45.91 35.47 11.87
CA PHE A 9 -44.70 35.45 11.08
C PHE A 9 -43.42 35.76 11.91
N ALA A 10 -43.53 36.62 12.92
CA ALA A 10 -42.43 36.91 13.84
C ALA A 10 -42.15 35.74 14.81
N LEU A 11 -43.16 34.90 15.13
CA LEU A 11 -42.97 33.74 16.01
C LEU A 11 -42.31 32.54 15.28
N LEU A 12 -42.40 32.50 13.94
CA LEU A 12 -41.78 31.43 13.12
C LEU A 12 -40.28 31.65 12.85
N CYS A 13 -39.73 32.81 13.17
CA CYS A 13 -38.32 33.14 12.94
C CYS A 13 -37.38 32.88 14.13
N VAL A 14 -37.92 32.44 15.27
CA VAL A 14 -37.08 32.08 16.44
C VAL A 14 -36.91 30.56 16.51
N PHE A 15 -36.31 29.97 15.48
CA PHE A 15 -35.65 28.71 15.69
C PHE A 15 -34.36 29.00 16.47
N PRO A 16 -34.18 28.42 17.65
CA PRO A 16 -32.87 28.46 18.27
C PRO A 16 -31.88 27.79 17.34
N VAL A 17 -31.02 28.58 16.72
CA VAL A 17 -29.79 28.05 16.17
C VAL A 17 -29.01 27.53 17.38
N PHE A 18 -29.11 26.25 17.67
CA PHE A 18 -28.18 25.59 18.59
C PHE A 18 -26.80 25.71 17.98
N ALA A 19 -26.10 26.79 18.28
CA ALA A 19 -24.67 26.87 18.04
C ALA A 19 -24.07 25.72 18.85
N GLN A 20 -23.51 24.76 18.15
CA GLN A 20 -22.79 23.66 18.79
C GLN A 20 -21.74 24.28 19.71
N GLU A 21 -21.85 24.01 21.01
CA GLU A 21 -20.93 24.56 22.00
C GLU A 21 -19.53 24.11 21.67
N LYS A 22 -18.64 25.04 21.37
CA LYS A 22 -17.25 24.75 21.04
C LYS A 22 -16.55 24.27 22.31
N HIS A 23 -16.10 23.04 22.30
CA HIS A 23 -15.27 22.49 23.36
C HIS A 23 -13.82 22.26 22.86
N PRO A 24 -12.82 22.18 23.75
CA PRO A 24 -11.48 21.78 23.36
C PRO A 24 -11.49 20.38 22.73
N PHE A 25 -10.65 20.18 21.72
CA PHE A 25 -10.49 18.87 21.08
C PHE A 25 -10.00 17.83 22.07
N THR A 26 -10.75 16.75 22.25
CA THR A 26 -10.48 15.69 23.23
C THR A 26 -9.88 14.43 22.58
N PHE A 27 -9.48 13.47 23.39
CA PHE A 27 -9.07 12.15 22.93
C PHE A 27 -10.22 11.42 22.22
N GLU A 28 -11.42 11.52 22.77
CA GLU A 28 -12.64 10.92 22.22
C GLU A 28 -12.96 11.50 20.83
N ASP A 29 -12.82 12.81 20.68
CA ASP A 29 -12.99 13.48 19.37
C ASP A 29 -11.98 12.93 18.36
N MET A 30 -10.71 12.81 18.74
CA MET A 30 -9.66 12.24 17.89
C MET A 30 -9.99 10.80 17.49
N MET A 31 -10.51 10.00 18.41
CA MET A 31 -10.82 8.59 18.14
C MET A 31 -12.09 8.43 17.31
N SER A 32 -13.00 9.37 17.36
CA SER A 32 -14.23 9.38 16.53
C SER A 32 -13.98 9.73 15.06
N LEU A 33 -12.82 10.32 14.73
CA LEU A 33 -12.47 10.64 13.35
C LEU A 33 -12.13 9.37 12.58
N LYS A 34 -12.65 9.25 11.37
CA LYS A 34 -12.22 8.21 10.42
C LYS A 34 -10.77 8.43 9.98
N ARG A 35 -10.04 7.35 9.77
CA ARG A 35 -8.68 7.38 9.24
C ARG A 35 -8.74 7.18 7.74
N VAL A 36 -8.70 8.27 7.00
CA VAL A 36 -8.78 8.25 5.53
C VAL A 36 -7.45 7.74 4.96
N GLY A 37 -7.53 6.74 4.08
CA GLY A 37 -6.41 6.19 3.35
C GLY A 37 -6.15 6.92 2.02
N GLU A 38 -5.26 6.36 1.21
CA GLU A 38 -4.85 6.93 -0.07
C GLU A 38 -6.01 6.97 -1.08
N PRO A 39 -6.31 8.14 -1.67
CA PRO A 39 -7.31 8.23 -2.73
C PRO A 39 -6.74 7.80 -4.08
N VAL A 40 -7.52 7.03 -4.86
CA VAL A 40 -7.14 6.57 -6.19
C VAL A 40 -8.22 6.93 -7.21
N VAL A 41 -7.81 7.64 -8.26
CA VAL A 41 -8.71 8.11 -9.33
C VAL A 41 -8.91 6.99 -10.34
N SER A 42 -10.16 6.79 -10.80
CA SER A 42 -10.46 5.84 -11.87
C SER A 42 -9.74 6.19 -13.18
N PRO A 43 -9.42 5.22 -14.06
CA PRO A 43 -8.74 5.48 -15.33
C PRO A 43 -9.48 6.48 -16.24
N ASP A 44 -10.79 6.56 -16.17
CA ASP A 44 -11.62 7.52 -16.91
C ASP A 44 -11.77 8.89 -16.20
N GLY A 45 -11.18 9.05 -15.01
CA GLY A 45 -11.18 10.28 -14.22
C GLY A 45 -12.51 10.64 -13.56
N LYS A 46 -13.52 9.77 -13.56
CA LYS A 46 -14.85 10.10 -13.05
C LYS A 46 -15.07 9.79 -11.58
N TRP A 47 -14.33 8.84 -11.05
CA TRP A 47 -14.51 8.33 -9.70
C TRP A 47 -13.22 8.37 -8.91
N VAL A 48 -13.36 8.55 -7.60
CA VAL A 48 -12.26 8.42 -6.65
C VAL A 48 -12.65 7.36 -5.63
N LEU A 49 -11.83 6.31 -5.51
CA LEU A 49 -11.89 5.34 -4.43
C LEU A 49 -10.93 5.75 -3.31
N PHE A 50 -11.31 5.47 -2.09
CA PHE A 50 -10.43 5.61 -0.92
C PHE A 50 -10.89 4.65 0.18
N SER A 51 -9.99 4.29 1.08
CA SER A 51 -10.39 3.61 2.31
C SER A 51 -10.58 4.60 3.45
N ALA A 52 -11.46 4.25 4.37
CA ALA A 52 -11.60 4.96 5.63
C ALA A 52 -11.80 3.94 6.76
N VAL A 53 -10.97 4.06 7.81
CA VAL A 53 -11.00 3.16 8.95
C VAL A 53 -11.87 3.75 10.04
N ASP A 54 -12.90 3.01 10.45
CA ASP A 54 -13.70 3.29 11.63
C ASP A 54 -13.02 2.74 12.89
N VAL A 55 -13.11 3.49 13.97
CA VAL A 55 -12.55 3.11 15.27
C VAL A 55 -13.69 2.89 16.26
N ASP A 56 -13.80 1.68 16.78
CA ASP A 56 -14.68 1.35 17.89
C ASP A 56 -13.86 1.22 19.19
N LEU A 57 -13.93 2.23 20.04
CA LEU A 57 -13.21 2.26 21.32
C LEU A 57 -13.73 1.19 22.29
N ALA A 58 -15.02 0.93 22.28
CA ALA A 58 -15.63 -0.04 23.22
C ALA A 58 -15.21 -1.48 22.86
N ALA A 59 -15.19 -1.80 21.58
CA ALA A 59 -14.73 -3.07 21.07
C ALA A 59 -13.20 -3.16 20.95
N ASN A 60 -12.48 -2.05 21.11
CA ASN A 60 -11.04 -1.92 20.85
C ASN A 60 -10.66 -2.46 19.45
N SER A 61 -11.44 -2.10 18.46
CA SER A 61 -11.29 -2.56 17.07
C SER A 61 -11.21 -1.43 16.07
N LYS A 62 -10.68 -1.76 14.90
CA LYS A 62 -10.59 -0.88 13.72
C LYS A 62 -11.08 -1.67 12.53
N THR A 63 -12.00 -1.08 11.76
CA THR A 63 -12.55 -1.72 10.56
C THR A 63 -12.38 -0.77 9.37
N PRO A 64 -11.60 -1.15 8.36
CA PRO A 64 -11.50 -0.39 7.11
C PRO A 64 -12.71 -0.64 6.22
N HIS A 65 -13.13 0.40 5.51
CA HIS A 65 -14.20 0.36 4.51
C HIS A 65 -13.75 1.10 3.25
N VAL A 66 -14.10 0.56 2.08
CA VAL A 66 -13.87 1.22 0.80
C VAL A 66 -15.02 2.13 0.47
N TRP A 67 -14.70 3.39 0.19
CA TRP A 67 -15.61 4.47 -0.17
C TRP A 67 -15.39 4.94 -1.59
N ILE A 68 -16.42 5.53 -2.17
CA ILE A 68 -16.37 6.12 -3.51
C ILE A 68 -17.02 7.52 -3.50
N VAL A 69 -16.45 8.42 -4.29
CA VAL A 69 -16.99 9.75 -4.54
C VAL A 69 -16.79 10.13 -6.01
N PRO A 70 -17.75 10.86 -6.64
CA PRO A 70 -17.52 11.40 -7.99
C PRO A 70 -16.37 12.43 -7.97
N SER A 71 -15.46 12.39 -8.94
CA SER A 71 -14.35 13.35 -9.04
C SER A 71 -14.80 14.80 -9.26
N ALA A 72 -16.00 14.99 -9.83
CA ALA A 72 -16.63 16.29 -9.99
C ALA A 72 -17.25 16.85 -8.69
N GLY A 73 -17.16 16.11 -7.58
CA GLY A 73 -17.80 16.43 -6.32
C GLY A 73 -19.18 15.77 -6.18
N GLY A 74 -19.66 15.66 -4.96
CA GLY A 74 -20.90 14.97 -4.60
C GLY A 74 -20.79 14.32 -3.24
N GLU A 75 -21.77 13.47 -2.91
CA GLU A 75 -21.77 12.71 -1.67
C GLU A 75 -20.89 11.46 -1.82
N GLU A 76 -20.05 11.23 -0.83
CA GLU A 76 -19.32 9.98 -0.68
C GLU A 76 -20.26 8.88 -0.17
N ARG A 77 -19.97 7.65 -0.54
CA ARG A 77 -20.72 6.49 -0.05
C ARG A 77 -19.81 5.28 0.10
N GLU A 78 -20.12 4.46 1.07
CA GLU A 78 -19.49 3.16 1.22
C GLU A 78 -19.82 2.29 0.01
N LEU A 79 -18.78 1.68 -0.58
CA LEU A 79 -18.90 0.93 -1.82
C LEU A 79 -19.02 -0.58 -1.57
N ILE A 80 -18.32 -1.09 -0.55
CA ILE A 80 -18.34 -2.50 -0.17
C ILE A 80 -18.92 -2.63 1.22
N ALA A 81 -20.11 -3.21 1.33
CA ALA A 81 -20.80 -3.42 2.59
C ALA A 81 -20.68 -4.88 3.08
N GLY A 82 -20.73 -5.06 4.40
CA GLY A 82 -20.84 -6.39 5.04
C GLY A 82 -19.51 -7.14 5.19
N GLN A 83 -18.39 -6.50 4.86
CA GLN A 83 -17.04 -7.01 5.14
C GLN A 83 -16.07 -5.83 5.30
N ASP A 84 -14.93 -6.08 5.94
CA ASP A 84 -13.79 -5.18 5.89
C ASP A 84 -13.27 -5.06 4.45
N ALA A 85 -12.87 -3.86 4.08
CA ALA A 85 -12.27 -3.60 2.77
C ALA A 85 -11.31 -2.43 2.86
N ASP A 86 -10.08 -2.62 2.42
CA ASP A 86 -9.00 -1.64 2.48
C ASP A 86 -8.23 -1.54 1.17
N ARG A 87 -7.46 -0.46 1.00
CA ARG A 87 -6.49 -0.25 -0.07
C ARG A 87 -7.03 -0.51 -1.49
N PRO A 88 -8.11 0.17 -1.93
CA PRO A 88 -8.63 -0.08 -3.27
C PRO A 88 -7.64 0.36 -4.36
N ARG A 89 -7.51 -0.43 -5.43
CA ARG A 89 -6.64 -0.17 -6.58
C ARG A 89 -7.36 -0.47 -7.87
N TRP A 90 -7.53 0.54 -8.71
CA TRP A 90 -8.15 0.38 -10.02
C TRP A 90 -7.34 -0.54 -10.93
N ALA A 91 -8.02 -1.45 -11.60
CA ALA A 91 -7.48 -2.10 -12.78
C ALA A 91 -7.37 -1.08 -13.92
N PRO A 92 -6.41 -1.26 -14.87
CA PRO A 92 -6.23 -0.33 -16.00
C PRO A 92 -7.47 -0.17 -16.89
N ASP A 93 -8.37 -1.16 -16.89
CA ASP A 93 -9.60 -1.14 -17.69
C ASP A 93 -10.72 -0.27 -17.09
N GLY A 94 -10.58 0.16 -15.81
CA GLY A 94 -11.58 0.95 -15.09
C GLY A 94 -12.89 0.22 -14.81
N LYS A 95 -12.95 -1.10 -15.06
CA LYS A 95 -14.13 -1.96 -14.83
C LYS A 95 -13.95 -2.85 -13.61
N HIS A 96 -12.73 -2.95 -13.11
CA HIS A 96 -12.39 -3.74 -11.94
C HIS A 96 -11.54 -2.90 -10.99
N PHE A 97 -11.53 -3.28 -9.74
CA PHE A 97 -10.53 -2.83 -8.78
C PHE A 97 -10.18 -3.96 -7.81
N ALA A 98 -8.93 -4.00 -7.38
CA ALA A 98 -8.49 -4.89 -6.31
C ALA A 98 -8.63 -4.18 -4.96
N PHE A 99 -8.78 -4.95 -3.89
CA PHE A 99 -8.81 -4.45 -2.51
C PHE A 99 -8.39 -5.57 -1.54
N MET A 100 -8.02 -5.19 -0.33
CA MET A 100 -7.67 -6.12 0.74
C MET A 100 -8.87 -6.40 1.63
N SER A 101 -9.08 -7.67 2.01
CA SER A 101 -10.10 -8.05 2.99
C SER A 101 -9.70 -9.31 3.75
N GLY A 102 -10.01 -9.33 5.05
CA GLY A 102 -9.81 -10.49 5.95
C GLY A 102 -11.03 -11.39 6.12
N LYS A 103 -12.08 -11.20 5.32
CA LYS A 103 -13.39 -11.89 5.44
C LYS A 103 -13.30 -13.40 5.54
N GLU A 104 -12.44 -14.04 4.76
CA GLU A 104 -12.32 -15.51 4.70
C GLU A 104 -11.14 -16.04 5.55
N GLY A 105 -10.71 -15.27 6.54
CA GLY A 105 -9.65 -15.65 7.48
C GLY A 105 -8.25 -15.24 7.00
N GLY A 106 -7.77 -14.13 7.56
CA GLY A 106 -6.52 -13.47 7.17
C GLY A 106 -6.67 -12.57 5.94
N SER A 107 -5.77 -11.59 5.84
CA SER A 107 -5.79 -10.61 4.75
C SER A 107 -5.50 -11.25 3.40
N GLN A 108 -6.36 -11.01 2.41
CA GLN A 108 -6.25 -11.53 1.05
C GLN A 108 -6.59 -10.46 0.03
N VAL A 109 -6.08 -10.62 -1.20
CA VAL A 109 -6.48 -9.80 -2.35
C VAL A 109 -7.83 -10.26 -2.85
N TRP A 110 -8.75 -9.31 -3.02
CA TRP A 110 -10.05 -9.48 -3.64
C TRP A 110 -10.15 -8.64 -4.90
N ILE A 111 -10.98 -9.05 -5.85
CA ILE A 111 -11.32 -8.27 -7.05
C ILE A 111 -12.82 -7.98 -7.02
N ALA A 112 -13.17 -6.74 -7.31
CA ALA A 112 -14.54 -6.28 -7.50
C ALA A 112 -14.79 -5.86 -8.94
N ASP A 113 -15.94 -6.27 -9.49
CA ASP A 113 -16.50 -5.81 -10.76
C ASP A 113 -17.22 -4.48 -10.53
N PHE A 114 -16.92 -3.47 -11.35
CA PHE A 114 -17.43 -2.13 -11.18
C PHE A 114 -18.24 -1.63 -12.37
N ASP A 115 -19.48 -1.21 -12.11
CA ASP A 115 -20.30 -0.47 -13.07
C ASP A 115 -19.99 1.03 -12.98
N GLY A 116 -19.18 1.54 -13.90
CA GLY A 116 -18.79 2.96 -13.94
C GLY A 116 -19.95 3.92 -14.24
N ALA A 117 -21.08 3.46 -14.82
CA ALA A 117 -22.25 4.30 -15.06
C ALA A 117 -23.08 4.49 -13.79
N ALA A 118 -23.28 3.41 -13.02
CA ALA A 118 -23.98 3.42 -11.74
C ALA A 118 -23.06 3.79 -10.56
N GLY A 119 -21.76 3.63 -10.73
CA GLY A 119 -20.76 3.75 -9.67
C GLY A 119 -20.88 2.67 -8.60
N THR A 120 -21.28 1.46 -8.92
CA THR A 120 -21.56 0.37 -7.97
C THR A 120 -20.75 -0.87 -8.26
N VAL A 121 -20.56 -1.70 -7.23
CA VAL A 121 -20.00 -3.06 -7.37
C VAL A 121 -21.12 -3.99 -7.82
N THR A 122 -20.87 -4.80 -8.86
CA THR A 122 -21.80 -5.78 -9.41
C THR A 122 -21.44 -7.21 -9.07
N GLY A 123 -20.20 -7.46 -8.70
CA GLY A 123 -19.70 -8.76 -8.27
C GLY A 123 -18.36 -8.60 -7.56
N MET A 124 -17.95 -9.58 -6.76
CA MET A 124 -16.62 -9.64 -6.17
C MET A 124 -16.23 -11.09 -5.84
N HIS A 125 -14.94 -11.34 -5.88
CA HIS A 125 -14.39 -12.65 -5.52
C HIS A 125 -12.99 -12.51 -4.90
N GLN A 126 -12.62 -13.49 -4.10
CA GLN A 126 -11.30 -13.61 -3.52
C GLN A 126 -10.32 -14.12 -4.59
N LEU A 127 -9.22 -13.40 -4.79
CA LEU A 127 -8.17 -13.78 -5.75
C LEU A 127 -7.11 -14.67 -5.12
N THR A 128 -6.65 -14.34 -3.90
CA THR A 128 -5.60 -15.08 -3.21
C THR A 128 -6.16 -15.84 -2.02
N SER A 129 -5.51 -16.96 -1.68
CA SER A 129 -5.83 -17.77 -0.49
C SER A 129 -4.56 -18.27 0.20
N ILE A 130 -3.52 -17.45 0.22
CA ILE A 130 -2.21 -17.76 0.79
C ILE A 130 -2.28 -17.73 2.33
N LYS A 131 -1.72 -18.76 2.99
CA LYS A 131 -1.80 -18.90 4.46
C LYS A 131 -0.97 -17.86 5.22
N THR A 132 0.02 -17.29 4.56
CA THR A 132 0.88 -16.23 5.08
C THR A 132 0.33 -14.84 4.84
N GLU A 133 -0.95 -14.75 4.42
CA GLU A 133 -1.68 -13.53 4.12
C GLU A 133 -1.08 -12.73 2.96
N ALA A 134 -1.83 -11.78 2.45
CA ALA A 134 -1.43 -10.90 1.37
C ALA A 134 -1.62 -9.44 1.78
N ASP A 135 -0.81 -8.55 1.24
CA ASP A 135 -0.90 -7.08 1.37
C ASP A 135 -0.26 -6.41 0.15
N GLY A 136 -0.49 -5.11 -0.02
CA GLY A 136 0.24 -4.29 -0.98
C GLY A 136 -0.05 -4.61 -2.44
N GLU A 137 -1.29 -4.91 -2.78
CA GLU A 137 -1.70 -5.27 -4.14
C GLU A 137 -1.44 -4.14 -5.14
N LEU A 138 -0.94 -4.52 -6.33
CA LEU A 138 -0.65 -3.62 -7.45
C LEU A 138 -0.95 -4.31 -8.79
N TRP A 139 -1.78 -3.69 -9.61
CA TRP A 139 -2.08 -4.18 -10.95
C TRP A 139 -0.91 -3.98 -11.90
N SER A 140 -0.66 -4.97 -12.76
CA SER A 140 0.20 -4.76 -13.93
C SER A 140 -0.45 -3.76 -14.90
N PRO A 141 0.34 -2.98 -15.66
CA PRO A 141 -0.19 -2.00 -16.62
C PRO A 141 -1.10 -2.58 -17.70
N ASP A 142 -0.96 -3.86 -18.02
CA ASP A 142 -1.80 -4.57 -18.96
C ASP A 142 -3.03 -5.25 -18.34
N GLY A 143 -3.19 -5.14 -17.01
CA GLY A 143 -4.31 -5.70 -16.27
C GLY A 143 -4.31 -7.22 -16.13
N LYS A 144 -3.23 -7.92 -16.52
CA LYS A 144 -3.22 -9.39 -16.51
C LYS A 144 -2.71 -10.00 -15.21
N ASN A 145 -1.93 -9.24 -14.46
CA ASN A 145 -1.29 -9.72 -13.23
C ASN A 145 -1.51 -8.74 -12.08
N ILE A 146 -1.46 -9.29 -10.88
CA ILE A 146 -1.41 -8.52 -9.64
C ILE A 146 -0.16 -8.95 -8.88
N LEU A 147 0.64 -7.95 -8.44
CA LEU A 147 1.67 -8.14 -7.41
C LEU A 147 1.01 -8.03 -6.04
N PHE A 148 1.55 -8.74 -5.09
CA PHE A 148 1.25 -8.55 -3.67
C PHE A 148 2.45 -8.97 -2.82
N VAL A 149 2.47 -8.56 -1.57
CA VAL A 149 3.48 -8.92 -0.59
C VAL A 149 2.91 -9.97 0.35
N SER A 150 3.72 -10.97 0.69
CA SER A 150 3.41 -11.92 1.74
C SER A 150 4.62 -12.15 2.63
N THR A 151 4.39 -12.42 3.92
CA THR A 151 5.47 -12.64 4.89
C THR A 151 5.68 -14.14 5.09
N VAL A 152 6.65 -14.70 4.42
CA VAL A 152 6.90 -16.14 4.30
C VAL A 152 8.14 -16.60 5.06
N TYR A 153 8.26 -17.91 5.29
CA TYR A 153 9.51 -18.52 5.77
C TYR A 153 10.48 -18.67 4.60
N PRO A 154 11.66 -18.02 4.62
CA PRO A 154 12.57 -17.97 3.46
C PRO A 154 13.14 -19.34 3.03
N GLU A 155 13.12 -20.32 3.93
CA GLU A 155 13.51 -21.71 3.62
C GLU A 155 12.39 -22.52 2.97
N CYS A 156 11.15 -21.99 2.90
CA CYS A 156 10.02 -22.65 2.26
C CYS A 156 9.95 -22.29 0.78
N ALA A 157 9.98 -23.32 -0.07
CA ALA A 157 9.90 -23.13 -1.52
C ALA A 157 8.44 -23.04 -2.03
N ASP A 158 7.45 -23.36 -1.19
CA ASP A 158 6.05 -23.42 -1.58
C ASP A 158 5.09 -23.11 -0.43
N GLU A 159 3.84 -22.93 -0.77
CA GLU A 159 2.74 -22.64 0.16
C GLU A 159 2.50 -23.77 1.17
N ALA A 160 2.67 -25.02 0.77
CA ALA A 160 2.45 -26.16 1.67
C ALA A 160 3.46 -26.19 2.82
N CYS A 161 4.71 -25.81 2.54
CA CYS A 161 5.76 -25.65 3.55
C CYS A 161 5.41 -24.51 4.51
N ASN A 162 5.01 -23.35 3.99
CA ASN A 162 4.62 -22.21 4.82
C ASN A 162 3.41 -22.54 5.71
N ALA A 163 2.37 -23.15 5.15
CA ALA A 163 1.18 -23.57 5.89
C ALA A 163 1.54 -24.54 7.02
N LYS A 164 2.40 -25.52 6.76
CA LYS A 164 2.86 -26.48 7.76
C LYS A 164 3.61 -25.80 8.91
N LYS A 165 4.50 -24.86 8.61
CA LYS A 165 5.24 -24.13 9.64
C LYS A 165 4.34 -23.25 10.50
N LEU A 166 3.36 -22.59 9.91
CA LEU A 166 2.37 -21.81 10.64
C LEU A 166 1.55 -22.71 11.58
N GLU A 167 1.08 -23.87 11.10
CA GLU A 167 0.35 -24.83 11.90
C GLU A 167 1.20 -25.39 13.07
N GLU A 168 2.48 -25.73 12.81
CA GLU A 168 3.42 -26.18 13.84
C GLU A 168 3.65 -25.12 14.92
N ALA A 169 3.82 -23.85 14.52
CA ALA A 169 3.99 -22.72 15.42
C ALA A 169 2.73 -22.50 16.29
N GLU A 170 1.54 -22.58 15.70
CA GLU A 170 0.27 -22.44 16.40
C GLU A 170 0.07 -23.54 17.43
N LYS A 171 0.29 -24.80 17.06
CA LYS A 171 0.14 -25.99 17.91
C LYS A 171 1.23 -26.14 18.98
N SER A 172 2.33 -25.40 18.86
CA SER A 172 3.44 -25.50 19.77
C SER A 172 3.03 -25.06 21.18
N LYS A 173 3.31 -25.89 22.17
CA LYS A 173 3.16 -25.55 23.59
C LYS A 173 4.28 -24.64 24.09
N VAL A 174 5.40 -24.59 23.36
CA VAL A 174 6.55 -23.73 23.69
C VAL A 174 6.27 -22.33 23.13
N LYS A 175 6.14 -21.35 24.02
CA LYS A 175 5.92 -19.94 23.64
C LYS A 175 7.17 -19.08 23.84
N ALA A 176 8.30 -19.70 24.23
CA ALA A 176 9.60 -19.03 24.25
C ALA A 176 10.12 -18.83 22.83
N GLN A 177 10.67 -17.64 22.57
CA GLN A 177 11.28 -17.31 21.28
C GLN A 177 12.80 -17.19 21.49
N ILE A 178 13.57 -17.73 20.53
CA ILE A 178 15.04 -17.69 20.52
C ILE A 178 15.45 -16.90 19.30
N PHE A 179 16.19 -15.83 19.52
CA PHE A 179 16.69 -14.96 18.46
C PHE A 179 18.20 -15.08 18.35
N SER A 180 18.68 -15.37 17.15
CA SER A 180 20.12 -15.52 16.83
C SER A 180 20.68 -14.30 16.06
N ARG A 181 19.83 -13.40 15.64
CA ARG A 181 20.20 -12.16 14.89
C ARG A 181 19.26 -11.03 15.22
N LEU A 182 19.70 -9.79 14.93
CA LEU A 182 18.87 -8.59 15.06
C LEU A 182 17.88 -8.48 13.90
N LEU A 183 16.98 -7.47 14.01
CA LEU A 183 15.73 -7.31 13.26
C LEU A 183 14.79 -8.50 13.43
N TYR A 184 14.76 -9.06 14.66
CA TYR A 184 13.80 -10.12 15.03
C TYR A 184 12.39 -9.59 15.27
N ARG A 185 12.23 -8.28 15.39
CA ARG A 185 10.94 -7.60 15.52
C ARG A 185 10.96 -6.24 14.82
N HIS A 186 9.78 -5.74 14.52
CA HIS A 186 9.55 -4.37 14.10
C HIS A 186 8.46 -3.75 14.96
N TRP A 187 8.74 -2.53 15.51
CA TRP A 187 7.86 -1.90 16.48
C TRP A 187 7.44 -2.93 17.55
N ASN A 188 6.16 -3.29 17.57
CA ASN A 188 5.57 -4.25 18.49
C ASN A 188 5.25 -5.62 17.87
N ALA A 189 5.67 -5.89 16.63
CA ALA A 189 5.46 -7.14 15.92
C ALA A 189 6.76 -7.94 15.78
N TYR A 190 6.73 -9.23 16.12
CA TYR A 190 7.84 -10.14 15.89
C TYR A 190 7.81 -10.66 14.45
N LYS A 191 9.00 -10.77 13.81
CA LYS A 191 9.15 -11.31 12.46
C LYS A 191 9.04 -12.83 12.42
N GLU A 192 9.27 -13.51 13.54
CA GLU A 192 9.17 -14.97 13.69
C GLU A 192 10.01 -15.77 12.68
N GLY A 193 11.13 -15.20 12.22
CA GLY A 193 11.99 -15.79 11.20
C GLY A 193 11.48 -15.67 9.77
N LYS A 194 10.38 -14.97 9.55
CA LYS A 194 9.79 -14.73 8.23
C LYS A 194 10.45 -13.55 7.52
N ARG A 195 10.25 -13.48 6.20
CA ARG A 195 10.67 -12.40 5.30
C ARG A 195 9.50 -11.94 4.43
N SER A 196 9.47 -10.66 4.14
CA SER A 196 8.56 -10.10 3.13
C SER A 196 9.04 -10.49 1.74
N HIS A 197 8.20 -11.16 0.97
CA HIS A 197 8.47 -11.47 -0.44
C HIS A 197 7.38 -10.89 -1.33
N ILE A 198 7.74 -10.52 -2.55
CA ILE A 198 6.81 -10.05 -3.57
C ILE A 198 6.38 -11.22 -4.44
N PHE A 199 5.08 -11.42 -4.52
CA PHE A 199 4.45 -12.45 -5.34
C PHE A 199 3.75 -11.82 -6.54
N VAL A 200 3.61 -12.62 -7.59
CA VAL A 200 2.76 -12.32 -8.72
C VAL A 200 1.70 -13.40 -8.88
N VAL A 201 0.47 -13.00 -9.19
CA VAL A 201 -0.63 -13.90 -9.54
C VAL A 201 -1.37 -13.36 -10.76
N ALA A 202 -1.87 -14.24 -11.63
CA ALA A 202 -2.73 -13.80 -12.73
C ALA A 202 -4.02 -13.19 -12.19
N ALA A 203 -4.53 -12.13 -12.83
CA ALA A 203 -5.78 -11.49 -12.42
C ALA A 203 -7.00 -12.42 -12.50
N GLU A 204 -6.92 -13.44 -13.35
CA GLU A 204 -7.94 -14.50 -13.49
C GLU A 204 -7.81 -15.60 -12.41
N GLY A 205 -6.80 -15.51 -11.53
CA GLY A 205 -6.52 -16.50 -10.49
C GLY A 205 -5.41 -17.48 -10.87
N GLY A 206 -5.16 -18.42 -9.96
CA GLY A 206 -4.11 -19.42 -10.11
C GLY A 206 -3.12 -19.42 -8.93
N ALA A 207 -2.06 -20.21 -9.04
CA ALA A 207 -1.03 -20.29 -8.02
C ALA A 207 -0.12 -19.05 -8.06
N PRO A 208 0.04 -18.31 -6.95
CA PRO A 208 1.00 -17.22 -6.88
C PRO A 208 2.43 -17.73 -7.06
N ARG A 209 3.27 -16.90 -7.67
CA ARG A 209 4.70 -17.14 -7.83
C ARG A 209 5.50 -16.14 -7.01
N ASP A 210 6.43 -16.62 -6.21
CA ASP A 210 7.41 -15.80 -5.51
C ASP A 210 8.45 -15.24 -6.50
N LEU A 211 8.58 -13.92 -6.57
CA LEU A 211 9.53 -13.22 -7.43
C LEU A 211 10.82 -12.84 -6.72
N THR A 212 10.84 -12.87 -5.39
CA THR A 212 11.96 -12.41 -4.57
C THR A 212 12.40 -13.42 -3.53
N PRO A 213 12.55 -14.71 -3.90
CA PRO A 213 12.92 -15.75 -2.96
C PRO A 213 14.32 -15.48 -2.35
N GLY A 214 14.46 -15.73 -1.06
CA GLY A 214 15.72 -15.55 -0.34
C GLY A 214 15.53 -15.12 1.10
N ASP A 215 16.62 -15.08 1.86
CA ASP A 215 16.58 -14.64 3.26
C ASP A 215 16.73 -13.11 3.38
N TYR A 216 15.91 -12.38 2.62
CA TYR A 216 15.87 -10.92 2.56
C TYR A 216 14.43 -10.43 2.59
N ASP A 217 14.21 -9.22 3.13
CA ASP A 217 12.92 -8.57 3.01
C ASP A 217 12.82 -7.82 1.66
N SER A 218 11.81 -8.15 0.88
CA SER A 218 11.48 -7.53 -0.39
C SER A 218 9.95 -7.32 -0.48
N PRO A 219 9.43 -6.09 -0.36
CA PRO A 219 10.20 -4.88 -0.10
C PRO A 219 10.86 -4.89 1.27
N VAL A 220 11.82 -3.99 1.46
CA VAL A 220 12.42 -3.80 2.77
C VAL A 220 11.35 -3.51 3.80
N PHE A 221 11.72 -3.78 5.02
CA PHE A 221 10.97 -3.53 6.22
C PHE A 221 10.76 -2.02 6.44
N SER A 222 9.98 -1.42 5.57
CA SER A 222 9.65 -0.02 5.64
C SER A 222 8.16 0.15 5.98
N LEU A 223 7.80 1.36 6.38
CA LEU A 223 6.42 1.74 6.71
C LEU A 223 5.54 1.97 5.47
N GLY A 224 6.05 1.74 4.26
CA GLY A 224 5.47 2.29 3.06
C GLY A 224 5.15 1.32 1.91
N GLY A 225 4.73 0.10 2.14
CA GLY A 225 4.15 -0.85 1.17
C GLY A 225 4.42 -0.63 -0.33
N GLN A 226 3.60 0.16 -0.99
CA GLN A 226 3.63 0.37 -2.44
C GLN A 226 4.78 1.24 -2.96
N ASP A 227 5.41 2.03 -2.12
CA ASP A 227 6.45 2.96 -2.56
C ASP A 227 7.79 2.27 -2.83
N ASP A 228 7.89 0.98 -2.51
CA ASP A 228 9.12 0.22 -2.57
C ASP A 228 9.16 -0.81 -3.70
N TYR A 229 8.15 -0.84 -4.59
CA TYR A 229 8.16 -1.64 -5.81
C TYR A 229 7.23 -1.07 -6.89
N ALA A 230 7.59 -1.31 -8.15
CA ALA A 230 6.83 -0.86 -9.30
C ALA A 230 6.97 -1.83 -10.48
N PHE A 231 5.88 -2.01 -11.26
CA PHE A 231 5.96 -2.64 -12.57
C PHE A 231 6.63 -1.72 -13.60
N SER A 232 7.36 -2.33 -14.53
CA SER A 232 7.69 -1.65 -15.79
C SER A 232 6.42 -1.36 -16.59
N PRO A 233 6.39 -0.30 -17.45
CA PRO A 233 5.20 0.05 -18.23
C PRO A 233 4.70 -1.05 -19.16
N ASP A 234 5.56 -1.96 -19.58
CA ASP A 234 5.22 -3.12 -20.39
C ASP A 234 4.78 -4.35 -19.56
N GLY A 235 4.77 -4.23 -18.23
CA GLY A 235 4.34 -5.26 -17.31
C GLY A 235 5.27 -6.48 -17.21
N ARG A 236 6.49 -6.43 -17.77
CA ARG A 236 7.37 -7.59 -17.89
C ARG A 236 8.37 -7.75 -16.78
N GLU A 237 8.62 -6.71 -16.03
CA GLU A 237 9.56 -6.73 -14.91
C GLU A 237 9.06 -5.91 -13.73
N LEU A 238 9.63 -6.19 -12.59
CA LEU A 238 9.43 -5.53 -11.33
C LEU A 238 10.74 -4.86 -10.91
N CYS A 239 10.69 -3.57 -10.52
CA CYS A 239 11.75 -2.94 -9.76
C CYS A 239 11.31 -2.83 -8.30
N TYR A 240 12.17 -3.22 -7.37
CA TYR A 240 11.84 -3.25 -5.95
C TYR A 240 13.05 -2.88 -5.08
N THR A 241 12.79 -2.48 -3.84
CA THR A 241 13.79 -2.15 -2.83
C THR A 241 14.05 -3.35 -1.94
N SER A 242 15.32 -3.71 -1.73
CA SER A 242 15.74 -4.77 -0.79
C SER A 242 17.14 -4.51 -0.25
N ASN A 243 17.39 -4.94 0.99
CA ASN A 243 18.69 -4.83 1.65
C ASN A 243 19.30 -6.24 1.79
N HIS A 244 20.42 -6.49 1.06
CA HIS A 244 21.10 -7.77 1.07
C HIS A 244 22.41 -7.76 1.88
N ASP A 245 22.61 -6.74 2.72
CA ASP A 245 23.77 -6.70 3.58
C ASP A 245 23.74 -7.82 4.63
N LYS A 246 24.90 -8.43 4.88
CA LYS A 246 25.02 -9.51 5.86
C LYS A 246 24.52 -9.14 7.25
N ASN A 247 24.70 -7.88 7.63
CA ASN A 247 24.21 -7.33 8.89
C ASN A 247 23.22 -6.18 8.62
N GLU A 248 22.04 -6.54 8.16
CA GLU A 248 20.96 -5.59 7.82
C GLU A 248 20.60 -4.65 8.98
N ALA A 249 20.74 -5.12 10.23
CA ALA A 249 20.41 -4.33 11.42
C ALA A 249 21.37 -3.14 11.66
N ALA A 250 22.54 -3.15 11.06
CA ALA A 250 23.52 -2.08 11.15
C ALA A 250 23.73 -1.38 9.79
N SER A 251 22.85 -1.62 8.85
CA SER A 251 22.96 -1.14 7.47
C SER A 251 21.77 -0.27 7.10
N THR A 252 22.02 0.81 6.36
CA THR A 252 20.99 1.57 5.63
C THR A 252 21.06 1.33 4.13
N ASN A 253 21.81 0.31 3.70
CA ASN A 253 22.11 0.01 2.30
C ASN A 253 20.95 -0.71 1.60
N ASN A 254 19.82 -0.02 1.48
CA ASN A 254 18.75 -0.49 0.62
C ASN A 254 19.14 -0.24 -0.83
N ASP A 255 19.00 -1.26 -1.66
CA ASP A 255 19.28 -1.20 -3.09
C ASP A 255 18.02 -1.41 -3.91
N LEU A 256 18.04 -0.93 -5.16
CA LEU A 256 17.03 -1.23 -6.16
C LEU A 256 17.42 -2.47 -6.96
N TRP A 257 16.48 -3.38 -7.05
CA TRP A 257 16.63 -4.65 -7.76
C TRP A 257 15.58 -4.76 -8.87
N ILE A 258 15.95 -5.36 -9.99
CA ILE A 258 15.02 -5.65 -11.09
C ILE A 258 14.94 -7.16 -11.29
N VAL A 259 13.72 -7.68 -11.42
CA VAL A 259 13.44 -9.09 -11.73
C VAL A 259 12.32 -9.19 -12.77
N SER A 260 12.40 -10.21 -13.63
CA SER A 260 11.30 -10.51 -14.57
C SER A 260 10.06 -10.98 -13.80
N VAL A 261 8.87 -10.65 -14.28
CA VAL A 261 7.60 -11.21 -13.75
C VAL A 261 7.50 -12.73 -13.98
N ASP A 262 8.30 -13.27 -14.90
CA ASP A 262 8.44 -14.72 -15.10
C ASP A 262 9.38 -15.37 -14.10
N GLY A 263 9.99 -14.58 -13.20
CA GLY A 263 10.99 -15.03 -12.23
C GLY A 263 12.42 -15.02 -12.83
N GLY A 264 13.35 -15.57 -12.08
CA GLY A 264 14.76 -15.65 -12.46
C GLY A 264 15.67 -14.87 -11.52
N THR A 265 16.89 -14.58 -11.94
CA THR A 265 17.88 -13.88 -11.11
C THR A 265 17.62 -12.37 -11.12
N ALA A 266 17.43 -11.79 -9.95
CA ALA A 266 17.33 -10.35 -9.81
C ALA A 266 18.67 -9.64 -10.04
N LYS A 267 18.63 -8.46 -10.65
CA LYS A 267 19.77 -7.58 -10.90
C LYS A 267 19.74 -6.38 -9.97
N ASN A 268 20.77 -6.18 -9.17
CA ASN A 268 20.97 -4.95 -8.40
C ASN A 268 21.44 -3.82 -9.34
N ILE A 269 20.68 -2.74 -9.41
CA ILE A 269 20.99 -1.59 -10.27
C ILE A 269 21.61 -0.41 -9.51
N THR A 270 21.68 -0.47 -8.19
CA THR A 270 22.24 0.61 -7.36
C THR A 270 23.42 0.20 -6.47
N ALA A 271 23.96 -1.00 -6.62
CA ALA A 271 25.03 -1.58 -5.81
C ALA A 271 26.28 -0.68 -5.56
N ALA A 272 26.47 0.36 -6.36
CA ALA A 272 27.58 1.31 -6.17
C ALA A 272 27.34 2.37 -5.08
N ASN A 273 26.08 2.52 -4.62
CA ASN A 273 25.74 3.42 -3.54
C ASN A 273 25.64 2.64 -2.23
N PRO A 274 26.49 2.86 -1.22
CA PRO A 274 26.44 2.14 0.03
C PRO A 274 25.43 2.72 1.05
N ALA A 275 24.56 3.63 0.60
CA ALA A 275 23.46 4.23 1.38
C ALA A 275 22.11 3.85 0.79
N SER A 276 21.02 4.36 1.36
CA SER A 276 19.66 3.95 0.97
C SER A 276 19.26 4.47 -0.42
N ASP A 277 18.82 3.55 -1.27
CA ASP A 277 18.09 3.78 -2.52
C ASP A 277 16.70 3.15 -2.41
N SER A 278 15.63 3.90 -2.73
CA SER A 278 14.25 3.46 -2.50
C SER A 278 13.24 4.12 -3.43
N SER A 279 11.99 3.68 -3.37
CA SER A 279 10.84 4.26 -4.05
C SER A 279 11.03 4.35 -5.58
N PRO A 280 11.23 3.21 -6.26
CA PRO A 280 11.43 3.19 -7.71
C PRO A 280 10.15 3.55 -8.45
N LEU A 281 10.29 4.34 -9.52
CA LEU A 281 9.19 4.72 -10.42
C LEU A 281 9.69 4.71 -11.86
N TYR A 282 9.07 3.91 -12.71
CA TYR A 282 9.39 3.89 -14.14
C TYR A 282 8.86 5.13 -14.86
N SER A 283 9.61 5.64 -15.81
CA SER A 283 9.06 6.59 -16.79
C SER A 283 8.01 5.90 -17.67
N PRO A 284 6.98 6.63 -18.17
CA PRO A 284 5.92 6.04 -18.98
C PRO A 284 6.40 5.33 -20.25
N ASP A 285 7.54 5.75 -20.81
CA ASP A 285 8.17 5.12 -21.95
C ASP A 285 9.13 3.96 -21.60
N GLY A 286 9.28 3.68 -20.30
CA GLY A 286 10.10 2.60 -19.78
C GLY A 286 11.61 2.79 -19.92
N LYS A 287 12.09 3.99 -20.32
CA LYS A 287 13.53 4.22 -20.52
C LYS A 287 14.28 4.51 -19.23
N TYR A 288 13.61 5.09 -18.25
CA TYR A 288 14.21 5.55 -17.03
C TYR A 288 13.53 4.98 -15.81
N ILE A 289 14.28 4.90 -14.72
CA ILE A 289 13.74 4.66 -13.37
C ILE A 289 14.15 5.85 -12.51
N ALA A 290 13.18 6.61 -12.02
CA ALA A 290 13.37 7.61 -11.00
C ALA A 290 13.35 6.93 -9.62
N TYR A 291 14.15 7.43 -8.69
CA TYR A 291 14.21 6.87 -7.33
C TYR A 291 14.78 7.90 -6.33
N ARG A 292 14.63 7.59 -5.06
CA ARG A 292 15.16 8.40 -3.96
C ARG A 292 16.46 7.79 -3.46
N ALA A 293 17.50 8.61 -3.29
CA ALA A 293 18.83 8.17 -2.83
C ALA A 293 19.37 9.02 -1.70
N GLN A 294 19.95 8.38 -0.70
CA GLN A 294 20.86 8.98 0.27
C GLN A 294 22.31 8.78 -0.17
N VAL A 295 23.29 9.44 0.46
CA VAL A 295 24.72 9.26 0.14
C VAL A 295 25.59 8.96 1.35
N ARG A 296 25.04 9.06 2.57
CA ARG A 296 25.79 8.83 3.81
C ARG A 296 25.39 7.48 4.41
N PRO A 297 26.22 6.43 4.26
CA PRO A 297 25.93 5.13 4.83
C PRO A 297 25.73 5.21 6.35
N GLY A 298 24.75 4.45 6.87
CA GLY A 298 24.45 4.39 8.30
C GLY A 298 23.85 5.66 8.90
N TYR A 299 23.41 6.62 8.07
CA TYR A 299 22.84 7.89 8.55
C TYR A 299 21.42 8.09 8.02
N GLU A 300 20.43 7.59 8.73
CA GLU A 300 19.02 7.61 8.36
C GLU A 300 18.45 9.01 8.12
N SER A 301 18.99 10.03 8.81
CA SER A 301 18.56 11.42 8.65
C SER A 301 19.24 12.15 7.48
N ASP A 302 20.01 11.45 6.62
CA ASP A 302 20.55 12.08 5.41
C ASP A 302 19.39 12.44 4.47
N ARG A 303 19.54 13.57 3.78
CA ARG A 303 18.51 13.99 2.83
C ARG A 303 18.42 13.04 1.65
N PHE A 304 17.22 12.74 1.23
CA PHE A 304 16.96 12.08 -0.05
C PHE A 304 17.21 13.04 -1.21
N ARG A 305 17.77 12.49 -2.27
CA ARG A 305 17.97 13.14 -3.58
C ARG A 305 17.17 12.38 -4.61
N LEU A 306 16.55 13.08 -5.53
CA LEU A 306 15.94 12.46 -6.69
C LEU A 306 17.04 12.08 -7.68
N MET A 307 17.05 10.81 -8.05
CA MET A 307 17.99 10.20 -9.00
C MET A 307 17.23 9.59 -10.16
N VAL A 308 17.88 9.53 -11.30
CA VAL A 308 17.37 8.88 -12.51
C VAL A 308 18.41 7.86 -12.99
N TYR A 309 17.97 6.63 -13.18
CA TYR A 309 18.72 5.55 -13.81
C TYR A 309 18.27 5.39 -15.27
N ASP A 310 19.22 5.56 -16.21
CA ASP A 310 18.99 5.26 -17.62
C ASP A 310 19.17 3.76 -17.85
N ARG A 311 18.09 3.09 -18.22
CA ARG A 311 18.07 1.62 -18.37
C ARG A 311 18.89 1.12 -19.55
N LYS A 312 19.15 1.97 -20.56
CA LYS A 312 19.95 1.62 -21.73
C LYS A 312 21.45 1.77 -21.48
N THR A 313 21.85 2.86 -20.86
CA THR A 313 23.29 3.16 -20.63
C THR A 313 23.75 2.68 -19.25
N GLU A 314 22.81 2.33 -18.37
CA GLU A 314 23.06 2.01 -16.95
C GLU A 314 23.68 3.16 -16.16
N GLU A 315 23.61 4.38 -16.68
CA GLU A 315 24.12 5.59 -16.02
C GLU A 315 23.09 6.14 -15.02
N LYS A 316 23.60 6.75 -13.98
CA LYS A 316 22.83 7.43 -12.93
C LYS A 316 23.12 8.91 -12.94
N SER A 317 22.08 9.72 -13.01
CA SER A 317 22.17 11.16 -12.94
C SER A 317 21.36 11.70 -11.78
N LYS A 318 21.84 12.79 -11.18
CA LYS A 318 21.01 13.60 -10.27
C LYS A 318 20.09 14.44 -11.14
N GLU A 319 18.82 14.48 -10.81
CA GLU A 319 17.97 15.52 -11.32
C GLU A 319 18.41 16.83 -10.65
N THR A 320 19.15 17.65 -11.41
CA THR A 320 19.36 19.04 -11.03
C THR A 320 18.03 19.74 -11.26
N ALA A 321 17.45 20.30 -10.18
CA ALA A 321 16.32 21.22 -10.30
C ALA A 321 16.75 22.45 -11.10
N HIS A 322 16.83 22.34 -12.43
CA HIS A 322 16.97 23.42 -13.35
C HIS A 322 15.56 23.90 -13.69
N ASN A 323 15.24 25.10 -13.20
CA ASN A 323 14.04 25.90 -13.44
C ASN A 323 12.94 25.89 -12.37
N SER A 324 13.30 25.90 -11.09
CA SER A 324 12.42 26.59 -10.14
C SER A 324 12.84 28.05 -10.10
N PRO A 325 11.94 29.02 -10.33
CA PRO A 325 12.25 30.42 -10.13
C PRO A 325 12.69 30.65 -8.68
N PRO A 326 13.65 31.52 -8.40
CA PRO A 326 14.11 31.80 -7.06
C PRO A 326 12.92 32.32 -6.22
N GLY A 327 12.51 31.58 -5.22
CA GLY A 327 11.44 31.98 -4.29
C GLY A 327 10.35 30.96 -3.98
N THR A 328 10.31 29.81 -4.61
CA THR A 328 9.37 28.75 -4.22
C THR A 328 10.07 27.65 -3.43
N ASN A 329 10.22 27.85 -2.12
CA ASN A 329 10.36 26.75 -1.17
C ASN A 329 9.00 26.07 -1.09
N GLY A 330 8.67 25.26 -2.08
CA GLY A 330 7.46 24.46 -2.10
C GLY A 330 7.68 23.22 -1.24
N LEU A 331 6.94 23.16 -0.15
CA LEU A 331 6.52 21.92 0.48
C LEU A 331 5.79 21.06 -0.58
N VAL A 332 6.30 19.87 -0.85
CA VAL A 332 5.56 18.75 -1.41
C VAL A 332 5.55 17.64 -0.37
#